data_300a07d67bd13208666e841714e723cb
#
_entry.id   300a07d67bd13208666e841714e723cb
#
_cell.length_a   1.000
_cell.length_b   1.000
_cell.length_c   1.000
_cell.angle_alpha   90.00
_cell.angle_beta   90.00
_cell.angle_gamma   90.00
#
_symmetry.space_group_name_H-M   'P 1'
#
loop_
_entity.id
_entity.type
_entity.pdbx_description
1 polymer ?
#
loop_
_entity_poly.entity_id
_entity_poly.type
_entity_poly.pdbx_seq_one_letter_code
_entity_poly.pdbx_strand_id
1 'polypeptide(L)'
;MIAVLVVVAAAAIAAALYFALRKSGSSASTTTKSGFEMHVDPAQDATYNHLPGVRKTKAPWAPEFAQLDNRLAPLGLKALSSEALVYHIHQHLDVYLNGKPIVVPECIGILGCYKHFVYLTELHTHNTDGVIHNESETKRNYTLGQFFSEWGVLLTKQCVGAYCQGYKWYVNGKRMTGNPQDLVLKAHLVIVIAIGKQPKHIRSTYAWNGL
;
A
#
# COMPACT_ATOMS: atom_id res chain seq x y z
N MET A 1 15.37 33.34 -36.40
CA MET A 1 15.90 31.98 -36.21
C MET A 1 16.59 31.77 -34.86
N ILE A 2 17.16 32.77 -34.18
CA ILE A 2 17.87 32.65 -32.90
C ILE A 2 16.93 32.34 -31.73
N ALA A 3 15.70 32.88 -31.69
CA ALA A 3 14.75 32.67 -30.60
C ALA A 3 14.23 31.22 -30.49
N VAL A 4 14.07 30.52 -31.61
CA VAL A 4 13.60 29.12 -31.62
C VAL A 4 14.66 28.16 -31.08
N LEU A 5 15.93 28.40 -31.34
CA LEU A 5 17.04 27.60 -30.82
C LEU A 5 17.19 27.68 -29.30
N VAL A 6 16.94 28.84 -28.70
CA VAL A 6 17.04 29.03 -27.24
C VAL A 6 15.93 28.29 -26.49
N VAL A 7 14.70 28.25 -27.05
CA VAL A 7 13.56 27.55 -26.45
C VAL A 7 13.76 26.03 -26.47
N VAL A 8 14.29 25.49 -27.57
CA VAL A 8 14.55 24.04 -27.69
C VAL A 8 15.69 23.61 -26.75
N ALA A 9 16.73 24.41 -26.59
CA ALA A 9 17.82 24.13 -25.65
C ALA A 9 17.36 24.14 -24.19
N ALA A 10 16.50 25.11 -23.79
CA ALA A 10 15.95 25.21 -22.45
C ALA A 10 15.03 24.00 -22.12
N ALA A 11 14.22 23.55 -23.07
CA ALA A 11 13.36 22.36 -22.90
C ALA A 11 14.18 21.06 -22.77
N ALA A 12 15.27 20.94 -23.52
CA ALA A 12 16.17 19.78 -23.44
C ALA A 12 16.92 19.72 -22.09
N ILE A 13 17.36 20.87 -21.58
CA ILE A 13 18.02 20.97 -20.27
C ILE A 13 17.04 20.66 -19.14
N ALA A 14 15.79 21.16 -19.21
CA ALA A 14 14.75 20.87 -18.22
C ALA A 14 14.38 19.37 -18.22
N ALA A 15 14.28 18.74 -19.38
CA ALA A 15 14.04 17.32 -19.50
C ALA A 15 15.20 16.48 -18.95
N ALA A 16 16.44 16.87 -19.23
CA ALA A 16 17.63 16.19 -18.71
C ALA A 16 17.77 16.32 -17.19
N LEU A 17 17.45 17.49 -16.62
CA LEU A 17 17.39 17.69 -15.16
C LEU A 17 16.25 16.91 -14.53
N TYR A 18 15.08 16.84 -15.15
CA TYR A 18 13.95 16.05 -14.68
C TYR A 18 14.28 14.54 -14.66
N PHE A 19 14.94 14.03 -15.73
CA PHE A 19 15.41 12.65 -15.77
C PHE A 19 16.56 12.36 -14.81
N ALA A 20 17.47 13.32 -14.58
CA ALA A 20 18.55 13.19 -13.61
C ALA A 20 18.04 13.18 -12.16
N LEU A 21 17.06 14.02 -11.83
CA LEU A 21 16.38 14.03 -10.52
C LEU A 21 15.56 12.76 -10.28
N ARG A 22 14.98 12.15 -11.31
CA ARG A 22 14.29 10.85 -11.21
C ARG A 22 15.27 9.68 -10.96
N LYS A 23 16.51 9.79 -11.37
CA LYS A 23 17.54 8.75 -11.18
C LYS A 23 18.21 8.75 -9.79
N SER A 24 17.97 9.78 -8.97
CA SER A 24 18.61 9.90 -7.65
C SER A 24 17.84 9.24 -6.51
N GLY A 25 16.64 8.71 -6.73
CA GLY A 25 15.93 7.85 -5.78
C GLY A 25 16.41 6.40 -5.95
N SER A 26 17.44 6.00 -5.23
CA SER A 26 17.87 4.59 -5.22
C SER A 26 16.80 3.75 -4.54
N SER A 27 16.01 3.04 -5.35
CA SER A 27 15.15 1.97 -4.86
C SER A 27 16.03 0.79 -4.44
N ALA A 28 15.93 0.34 -3.20
CA ALA A 28 16.69 -0.78 -2.69
C ALA A 28 15.76 -1.82 -2.06
N SER A 29 15.88 -3.08 -2.48
CA SER A 29 15.26 -4.19 -1.76
C SER A 29 16.24 -4.68 -0.70
N THR A 30 15.81 -4.65 0.56
CA THR A 30 16.61 -5.10 1.70
C THR A 30 15.81 -6.10 2.54
N THR A 31 16.51 -7.08 3.10
CA THR A 31 15.90 -7.99 4.09
C THR A 31 16.19 -7.43 5.48
N THR A 32 15.14 -7.28 6.29
CA THR A 32 15.29 -6.80 7.67
C THR A 32 16.03 -7.82 8.54
N LYS A 33 16.54 -7.38 9.72
CA LYS A 33 17.07 -8.30 10.75
C LYS A 33 16.06 -9.36 11.20
N SER A 34 14.77 -9.10 11.01
CA SER A 34 13.68 -10.07 11.26
C SER A 34 13.42 -11.04 10.11
N GLY A 35 14.10 -10.90 8.97
CA GLY A 35 14.00 -11.80 7.82
C GLY A 35 12.89 -11.43 6.81
N PHE A 36 12.27 -10.25 6.94
CA PHE A 36 11.23 -9.80 5.99
C PHE A 36 11.81 -8.87 4.92
N GLU A 37 11.30 -9.01 3.69
CA GLU A 37 11.72 -8.19 2.56
C GLU A 37 11.08 -6.80 2.64
N MET A 38 11.91 -5.76 2.45
CA MET A 38 11.49 -4.36 2.41
C MET A 38 11.94 -3.75 1.08
N HIS A 39 11.05 -3.02 0.43
CA HIS A 39 11.34 -2.26 -0.76
C HIS A 39 11.39 -0.77 -0.40
N VAL A 40 12.58 -0.27 -0.15
CA VAL A 40 12.78 1.12 0.30
C VAL A 40 12.88 2.03 -0.91
N ASP A 41 11.87 2.86 -1.12
CA ASP A 41 11.85 3.91 -2.13
C ASP A 41 11.22 5.19 -1.56
N PRO A 42 12.03 6.10 -0.98
CA PRO A 42 11.52 7.31 -0.35
C PRO A 42 10.74 8.23 -1.29
N ALA A 43 11.03 8.22 -2.59
CA ALA A 43 10.30 9.01 -3.58
C ALA A 43 8.91 8.43 -3.84
N GLN A 44 8.81 7.10 -3.91
CA GLN A 44 7.55 6.38 -4.03
C GLN A 44 6.68 6.55 -2.78
N ASP A 45 7.26 6.41 -1.58
CA ASP A 45 6.59 6.65 -0.32
C ASP A 45 6.01 8.07 -0.22
N ALA A 46 6.80 9.07 -0.60
CA ALA A 46 6.34 10.45 -0.63
C ALA A 46 5.18 10.63 -1.61
N THR A 47 5.23 9.99 -2.78
CA THR A 47 4.15 10.01 -3.77
C THR A 47 2.87 9.40 -3.18
N TYR A 48 2.95 8.22 -2.58
CA TYR A 48 1.79 7.51 -2.02
C TYR A 48 1.04 8.33 -0.97
N ASN A 49 1.75 9.11 -0.16
CA ASN A 49 1.17 9.94 0.89
C ASN A 49 0.35 11.13 0.38
N HIS A 50 0.47 11.48 -0.89
CA HIS A 50 -0.17 12.63 -1.53
C HIS A 50 -1.13 12.26 -2.66
N LEU A 51 -1.40 10.97 -2.87
CA LEU A 51 -2.35 10.53 -3.90
C LEU A 51 -3.76 11.03 -3.62
N PRO A 52 -4.56 11.30 -4.66
CA PRO A 52 -5.95 11.72 -4.51
C PRO A 52 -6.76 10.72 -3.68
N GLY A 53 -7.55 11.21 -2.72
CA GLY A 53 -8.36 10.36 -1.85
C GLY A 53 -7.63 9.71 -0.67
N VAL A 54 -6.31 9.84 -0.56
CA VAL A 54 -5.57 9.36 0.63
C VAL A 54 -5.87 10.25 1.83
N ARG A 55 -6.60 9.69 2.79
CA ARG A 55 -7.18 10.42 3.93
C ARG A 55 -6.28 10.42 5.15
N LYS A 56 -6.23 11.58 5.79
CA LYS A 56 -5.60 11.81 7.11
C LYS A 56 -6.67 11.94 8.20
N THR A 57 -7.69 11.07 8.14
CA THR A 57 -8.85 11.09 9.05
C THR A 57 -8.72 10.05 10.16
N LYS A 58 -9.57 10.17 11.20
CA LYS A 58 -9.70 9.13 12.24
C LYS A 58 -10.44 7.91 11.69
N ALA A 59 -10.13 6.73 12.24
CA ALA A 59 -10.88 5.49 11.99
C ALA A 59 -12.35 5.60 12.49
N PRO A 60 -13.28 4.81 11.93
CA PRO A 60 -13.07 3.79 10.92
C PRO A 60 -12.90 4.36 9.50
N TRP A 61 -12.24 3.60 8.62
CA TRP A 61 -12.00 4.00 7.23
C TRP A 61 -12.75 3.08 6.29
N ALA A 62 -13.79 3.60 5.63
CA ALA A 62 -14.43 2.90 4.51
C ALA A 62 -13.48 2.86 3.30
N PRO A 63 -13.67 1.94 2.32
CA PRO A 63 -12.95 2.01 1.04
C PRO A 63 -13.17 3.37 0.37
N GLU A 64 -12.14 3.88 -0.27
CA GLU A 64 -12.23 5.15 -0.98
C GLU A 64 -12.33 4.87 -2.49
N PHE A 65 -13.54 4.99 -3.05
CA PHE A 65 -13.83 4.69 -4.45
C PHE A 65 -13.74 5.90 -5.37
N ALA A 66 -14.03 7.11 -4.86
CA ALA A 66 -14.18 8.30 -5.71
C ALA A 66 -12.89 8.68 -6.45
N GLN A 67 -11.75 8.36 -5.89
CA GLN A 67 -10.44 8.65 -6.48
C GLN A 67 -9.62 7.37 -6.79
N LEU A 68 -10.25 6.19 -6.78
CA LEU A 68 -9.54 4.93 -6.99
C LEU A 68 -8.81 4.90 -8.34
N ASP A 69 -9.50 5.25 -9.44
CA ASP A 69 -8.92 5.29 -10.79
C ASP A 69 -7.68 6.20 -10.86
N ASN A 70 -7.71 7.33 -10.15
CA ASN A 70 -6.62 8.30 -10.14
C ASN A 70 -5.39 7.81 -9.35
N ARG A 71 -5.55 6.76 -8.53
CA ARG A 71 -4.44 6.16 -7.75
C ARG A 71 -3.77 5.00 -8.48
N LEU A 72 -4.45 4.28 -9.36
CA LEU A 72 -3.92 3.04 -9.95
C LEU A 72 -2.59 3.24 -10.67
N ALA A 73 -2.52 4.17 -11.61
CA ALA A 73 -1.31 4.40 -12.39
C ALA A 73 -0.10 4.83 -11.54
N PRO A 74 -0.24 5.81 -10.59
CA PRO A 74 0.86 6.15 -9.68
C PRO A 74 1.28 5.00 -8.75
N LEU A 75 0.35 4.12 -8.36
CA LEU A 75 0.64 2.93 -7.57
C LEU A 75 1.22 1.79 -8.42
N GLY A 76 1.20 1.92 -9.74
CA GLY A 76 1.57 0.86 -10.66
C GLY A 76 0.64 -0.36 -10.58
N LEU A 77 -0.62 -0.14 -10.18
CA LEU A 77 -1.65 -1.17 -10.10
C LEU A 77 -2.51 -1.17 -11.37
N LYS A 78 -3.07 -2.32 -11.68
CA LYS A 78 -3.96 -2.52 -12.82
C LYS A 78 -5.39 -2.78 -12.35
N ALA A 79 -6.36 -2.30 -13.13
CA ALA A 79 -7.73 -2.77 -13.08
C ALA A 79 -7.85 -4.10 -13.84
N LEU A 80 -8.48 -5.09 -13.24
CA LEU A 80 -8.69 -6.43 -13.77
C LEU A 80 -10.20 -6.67 -13.91
N SER A 81 -10.62 -7.26 -15.02
CA SER A 81 -12.04 -7.61 -15.25
C SER A 81 -12.49 -8.84 -14.47
N SER A 82 -11.55 -9.62 -13.95
CA SER A 82 -11.74 -10.82 -13.13
C SER A 82 -10.48 -11.09 -12.32
N GLU A 83 -10.57 -11.98 -11.33
CA GLU A 83 -9.41 -12.44 -10.57
C GLU A 83 -8.30 -13.01 -11.46
N ALA A 84 -7.05 -12.69 -11.14
CA ALA A 84 -5.88 -13.15 -11.88
C ALA A 84 -5.24 -14.34 -11.16
N LEU A 85 -5.20 -15.49 -11.83
CA LEU A 85 -4.77 -16.75 -11.22
C LEU A 85 -3.27 -17.08 -11.45
N VAL A 86 -2.52 -16.27 -12.22
CA VAL A 86 -1.11 -16.55 -12.51
C VAL A 86 -0.23 -16.32 -11.27
N TYR A 87 -0.52 -15.28 -10.53
CA TYR A 87 0.08 -14.99 -9.24
C TYR A 87 -1.03 -14.63 -8.27
N HIS A 88 -1.28 -15.51 -7.31
CA HIS A 88 -2.37 -15.37 -6.34
C HIS A 88 -1.84 -15.77 -4.96
N ILE A 89 -1.70 -14.81 -4.08
CA ILE A 89 -1.23 -14.99 -2.71
C ILE A 89 -2.03 -14.11 -1.74
N HIS A 90 -2.06 -14.51 -0.48
CA HIS A 90 -2.82 -13.83 0.54
C HIS A 90 -1.94 -13.36 1.69
N GLN A 91 -2.33 -12.24 2.30
CA GLN A 91 -1.81 -11.73 3.55
C GLN A 91 -2.98 -11.40 4.48
N HIS A 92 -2.72 -11.32 5.77
CA HIS A 92 -3.72 -10.91 6.75
C HIS A 92 -3.29 -9.64 7.47
N LEU A 93 -4.18 -8.67 7.58
CA LEU A 93 -3.98 -7.38 8.25
C LEU A 93 -4.95 -7.21 9.41
N ASP A 94 -4.41 -7.08 10.61
CA ASP A 94 -5.15 -6.55 11.76
C ASP A 94 -4.76 -5.10 12.04
N VAL A 95 -5.74 -4.24 12.28
CA VAL A 95 -5.53 -2.87 12.75
C VAL A 95 -6.19 -2.70 14.13
N TYR A 96 -5.46 -2.14 15.08
CA TYR A 96 -5.97 -1.85 16.43
C TYR A 96 -5.84 -0.37 16.78
N LEU A 97 -6.85 0.15 17.45
CA LEU A 97 -6.82 1.48 18.09
C LEU A 97 -7.07 1.31 19.58
N ASN A 98 -6.07 1.66 20.40
CA ASN A 98 -6.12 1.55 21.88
C ASN A 98 -6.52 0.13 22.35
N GLY A 99 -6.01 -0.89 21.67
CA GLY A 99 -6.25 -2.30 21.98
C GLY A 99 -7.57 -2.86 21.47
N LYS A 100 -8.39 -2.05 20.77
CA LYS A 100 -9.64 -2.49 20.14
C LYS A 100 -9.43 -2.66 18.64
N PRO A 101 -9.98 -3.72 18.02
CA PRO A 101 -9.85 -3.92 16.58
C PRO A 101 -10.59 -2.82 15.80
N ILE A 102 -9.98 -2.42 14.70
CA ILE A 102 -10.57 -1.62 13.63
C ILE A 102 -10.78 -2.57 12.45
N VAL A 103 -12.00 -2.63 11.95
CA VAL A 103 -12.33 -3.47 10.79
C VAL A 103 -11.54 -2.99 9.57
N VAL A 104 -10.82 -3.89 8.93
CA VAL A 104 -10.35 -3.72 7.56
C VAL A 104 -11.57 -4.05 6.67
N PRO A 105 -12.09 -3.08 5.92
CA PRO A 105 -13.35 -3.30 5.21
C PRO A 105 -13.19 -4.25 4.03
N GLU A 106 -14.28 -4.88 3.64
CA GLU A 106 -14.43 -5.48 2.32
C GLU A 106 -14.36 -4.42 1.22
N CYS A 107 -14.19 -4.84 -0.01
CA CYS A 107 -14.25 -3.98 -1.20
C CYS A 107 -13.13 -2.95 -1.36
N ILE A 108 -12.04 -3.00 -0.57
CA ILE A 108 -10.84 -2.24 -0.94
C ILE A 108 -10.40 -2.73 -2.32
N GLY A 109 -10.12 -1.82 -3.25
CA GLY A 109 -9.68 -2.16 -4.60
C GLY A 109 -10.74 -2.80 -5.51
N ILE A 110 -12.03 -2.83 -5.12
CA ILE A 110 -13.10 -3.38 -5.96
C ILE A 110 -14.13 -2.31 -6.27
N LEU A 111 -14.05 -1.72 -7.46
CA LEU A 111 -15.00 -0.72 -7.90
C LEU A 111 -16.35 -1.37 -8.27
N GLY A 112 -17.43 -0.81 -7.73
CA GLY A 112 -18.78 -1.34 -7.97
C GLY A 112 -19.16 -2.55 -7.13
N CYS A 113 -18.37 -2.90 -6.13
CA CYS A 113 -18.52 -4.07 -5.25
C CYS A 113 -19.94 -4.24 -4.67
N TYR A 114 -20.59 -3.15 -4.27
CA TYR A 114 -21.92 -3.21 -3.62
C TYR A 114 -23.11 -3.21 -4.58
N LYS A 115 -22.91 -2.97 -5.88
CA LYS A 115 -24.02 -2.82 -6.84
C LYS A 115 -23.74 -3.50 -8.17
N HIS A 116 -22.90 -2.86 -8.98
CA HIS A 116 -22.54 -3.32 -10.31
C HIS A 116 -21.01 -3.38 -10.36
N PHE A 117 -20.47 -4.58 -10.31
CA PHE A 117 -19.05 -4.83 -10.45
C PHE A 117 -18.51 -4.13 -11.72
N VAL A 118 -17.45 -3.35 -11.57
CA VAL A 118 -16.77 -2.68 -12.67
C VAL A 118 -15.42 -3.33 -12.91
N TYR A 119 -14.58 -3.38 -11.88
CA TYR A 119 -13.30 -4.07 -11.89
C TYR A 119 -12.82 -4.35 -10.44
N LEU A 120 -11.86 -5.21 -10.29
CA LEU A 120 -11.03 -5.33 -9.12
C LEU A 120 -9.58 -4.95 -9.47
N THR A 121 -8.77 -4.65 -8.48
CA THR A 121 -7.36 -4.32 -8.66
C THR A 121 -6.49 -5.49 -8.20
N GLU A 122 -5.20 -5.43 -8.51
CA GLU A 122 -4.24 -6.47 -8.13
C GLU A 122 -4.06 -6.61 -6.60
N LEU A 123 -4.49 -5.61 -5.80
CA LEU A 123 -4.57 -5.67 -4.34
C LEU A 123 -6.00 -5.37 -3.90
N HIS A 124 -6.68 -6.29 -3.23
CA HIS A 124 -8.07 -6.06 -2.84
C HIS A 124 -8.51 -6.89 -1.62
N THR A 125 -9.71 -6.62 -1.14
CA THR A 125 -10.35 -7.40 -0.06
C THR A 125 -11.77 -7.79 -0.46
N HIS A 126 -12.14 -9.06 -0.24
CA HIS A 126 -13.52 -9.53 -0.47
C HIS A 126 -14.38 -9.45 0.79
N ASN A 127 -13.78 -9.60 1.98
CA ASN A 127 -14.47 -9.71 3.25
C ASN A 127 -13.90 -8.74 4.29
N THR A 128 -14.57 -8.66 5.44
CA THR A 128 -14.13 -7.87 6.59
C THR A 128 -13.19 -8.65 7.54
N ASP A 129 -12.64 -9.75 7.08
CA ASP A 129 -11.75 -10.63 7.87
C ASP A 129 -10.28 -10.18 7.86
N GLY A 130 -9.96 -9.14 7.09
CA GLY A 130 -8.60 -8.59 6.99
C GLY A 130 -7.69 -9.34 6.01
N VAL A 131 -8.22 -10.27 5.21
CA VAL A 131 -7.45 -10.94 4.16
C VAL A 131 -7.25 -9.98 2.98
N ILE A 132 -5.99 -9.74 2.65
CA ILE A 132 -5.59 -9.01 1.45
C ILE A 132 -5.32 -10.05 0.36
N HIS A 133 -6.04 -9.93 -0.74
CA HIS A 133 -5.77 -10.66 -1.98
C HIS A 133 -4.73 -9.90 -2.78
N ASN A 134 -3.73 -10.59 -3.25
CA ASN A 134 -2.66 -10.08 -4.08
C ASN A 134 -2.60 -10.94 -5.33
N GLU A 135 -3.20 -10.44 -6.41
CA GLU A 135 -3.47 -11.19 -7.63
C GLU A 135 -2.95 -10.43 -8.85
N SER A 136 -2.27 -11.13 -9.74
CA SER A 136 -1.77 -10.48 -10.96
C SER A 136 -1.52 -11.47 -12.10
N GLU A 137 -1.53 -10.94 -13.32
CA GLU A 137 -1.23 -11.68 -14.54
C GLU A 137 0.25 -12.12 -14.64
N THR A 138 1.12 -11.54 -13.82
CA THR A 138 2.54 -11.86 -13.76
C THR A 138 3.05 -11.79 -12.34
N LYS A 139 4.03 -12.64 -12.00
CA LYS A 139 4.65 -12.60 -10.67
C LYS A 139 5.40 -11.29 -10.46
N ARG A 140 4.95 -10.49 -9.48
CA ARG A 140 5.58 -9.22 -9.09
C ARG A 140 5.42 -8.98 -7.59
N ASN A 141 6.23 -8.08 -7.05
CA ASN A 141 6.14 -7.67 -5.66
C ASN A 141 5.22 -6.47 -5.52
N TYR A 142 4.40 -6.49 -4.49
CA TYR A 142 3.59 -5.37 -4.02
C TYR A 142 3.96 -5.03 -2.59
N THR A 143 3.67 -3.82 -2.15
CA THR A 143 3.99 -3.35 -0.80
C THR A 143 2.74 -3.01 0.01
N LEU A 144 2.90 -3.01 1.32
CA LEU A 144 1.83 -2.57 2.23
C LEU A 144 1.45 -1.10 1.99
N GLY A 145 2.40 -0.29 1.53
CA GLY A 145 2.16 1.11 1.15
C GLY A 145 1.19 1.23 -0.02
N GLN A 146 1.34 0.38 -1.06
CA GLN A 146 0.40 0.34 -2.17
C GLN A 146 -1.01 -0.01 -1.69
N PHE A 147 -1.16 -1.05 -0.85
CA PHE A 147 -2.46 -1.46 -0.32
C PHE A 147 -3.14 -0.34 0.50
N PHE A 148 -2.42 0.32 1.42
CA PHE A 148 -2.99 1.43 2.20
C PHE A 148 -3.36 2.63 1.34
N SER A 149 -2.55 2.95 0.36
CA SER A 149 -2.83 4.05 -0.58
C SER A 149 -4.04 3.73 -1.46
N GLU A 150 -4.19 2.48 -1.88
CA GLU A 150 -5.37 2.00 -2.59
C GLU A 150 -6.64 2.04 -1.72
N TRP A 151 -6.54 1.64 -0.46
CA TRP A 151 -7.62 1.82 0.53
C TRP A 151 -7.99 3.30 0.72
N GLY A 152 -7.08 4.20 0.37
CA GLY A 152 -7.22 5.63 0.61
C GLY A 152 -6.97 6.03 2.06
N VAL A 153 -6.05 5.35 2.74
CA VAL A 153 -5.66 5.63 4.14
C VAL A 153 -4.16 5.93 4.20
N LEU A 154 -3.80 7.08 4.78
CA LEU A 154 -2.41 7.43 4.99
C LEU A 154 -1.70 6.36 5.84
N LEU A 155 -0.59 5.85 5.35
CA LEU A 155 0.36 5.04 6.09
C LEU A 155 1.75 5.61 5.90
N THR A 156 2.43 5.97 6.96
CA THR A 156 3.83 6.42 6.93
C THR A 156 4.59 5.83 8.11
N LYS A 157 5.88 6.02 8.19
CA LYS A 157 6.66 5.65 9.37
C LYS A 157 6.12 6.25 10.68
N GLN A 158 5.42 7.39 10.62
CA GLN A 158 4.92 8.12 11.79
C GLN A 158 3.41 8.04 11.96
N CYS A 159 2.65 7.89 10.87
CA CYS A 159 1.20 8.08 10.87
C CYS A 159 0.44 6.90 10.28
N VAL A 160 -0.75 6.64 10.84
CA VAL A 160 -1.80 5.82 10.24
C VAL A 160 -3.09 6.65 10.26
N GLY A 161 -3.60 7.07 9.11
CA GLY A 161 -4.68 8.05 9.03
C GLY A 161 -4.31 9.34 9.77
N ALA A 162 -5.16 9.77 10.73
CA ALA A 162 -4.91 10.93 11.59
C ALA A 162 -4.00 10.65 12.79
N TYR A 163 -3.59 9.41 13.00
CA TYR A 163 -2.87 9.02 14.21
C TYR A 163 -1.36 9.06 13.98
N CYS A 164 -0.71 10.18 14.33
CA CYS A 164 0.71 10.43 14.10
C CYS A 164 1.57 10.37 15.39
N GLN A 165 1.00 10.02 16.54
CA GLN A 165 1.70 9.98 17.81
C GLN A 165 2.13 8.58 18.24
N GLY A 166 2.72 7.88 17.29
CA GLY A 166 3.32 6.59 17.53
C GLY A 166 2.31 5.43 17.45
N TYR A 167 2.58 4.54 16.56
CA TYR A 167 2.00 3.21 16.49
C TYR A 167 3.13 2.18 16.51
N LYS A 168 2.77 0.94 16.74
CA LYS A 168 3.67 -0.21 16.62
C LYS A 168 3.14 -1.13 15.55
N TRP A 169 4.04 -1.78 14.83
CA TRP A 169 3.64 -2.72 13.82
C TRP A 169 4.46 -4.01 13.91
N TYR A 170 3.87 -5.10 13.45
CA TYR A 170 4.40 -6.45 13.61
C TYR A 170 4.14 -7.25 12.34
N VAL A 171 5.03 -8.21 12.07
CA VAL A 171 4.86 -9.22 11.02
C VAL A 171 5.09 -10.58 11.64
N ASN A 172 4.13 -11.49 11.51
CA ASN A 172 4.17 -12.84 12.10
C ASN A 172 4.53 -12.80 13.60
N GLY A 173 3.93 -11.85 14.34
CA GLY A 173 4.17 -11.64 15.77
C GLY A 173 5.48 -10.93 16.13
N LYS A 174 6.40 -10.76 15.20
CA LYS A 174 7.68 -10.06 15.45
C LYS A 174 7.50 -8.56 15.27
N ARG A 175 7.97 -7.79 16.27
CA ARG A 175 7.95 -6.33 16.16
C ARG A 175 8.90 -5.86 15.08
N MET A 176 8.38 -4.98 14.23
CA MET A 176 9.11 -4.36 13.15
C MET A 176 9.54 -2.94 13.48
N THR A 177 10.57 -2.49 12.78
CA THR A 177 11.07 -1.11 12.75
C THR A 177 11.13 -0.64 11.30
N GLY A 178 11.26 0.67 11.07
CA GLY A 178 11.26 1.23 9.72
C GLY A 178 9.88 1.70 9.27
N ASN A 179 9.75 1.96 7.99
CA ASN A 179 8.50 2.39 7.38
C ASN A 179 7.68 1.16 6.95
N PRO A 180 6.46 0.94 7.45
CA PRO A 180 5.64 -0.20 7.03
C PRO A 180 5.22 -0.14 5.56
N GLN A 181 5.24 1.05 4.93
CA GLN A 181 4.97 1.16 3.48
C GLN A 181 5.91 0.28 2.66
N ASP A 182 7.16 0.11 3.13
CA ASP A 182 8.20 -0.63 2.42
C ASP A 182 8.03 -2.15 2.50
N LEU A 183 7.13 -2.67 3.37
CA LEU A 183 6.95 -4.11 3.53
C LEU A 183 6.47 -4.75 2.23
N VAL A 184 7.27 -5.65 1.67
CA VAL A 184 6.88 -6.46 0.52
C VAL A 184 5.89 -7.54 0.97
N LEU A 185 4.73 -7.57 0.33
CA LEU A 185 3.66 -8.51 0.63
C LEU A 185 4.02 -9.90 0.05
N LYS A 186 4.42 -10.81 0.92
CA LYS A 186 4.66 -12.23 0.59
C LYS A 186 3.50 -13.09 1.09
N ALA A 187 3.38 -14.29 0.54
CA ALA A 187 2.34 -15.23 0.94
C ALA A 187 2.33 -15.47 2.45
N HIS A 188 1.16 -15.46 3.03
CA HIS A 188 0.86 -15.83 4.40
C HIS A 188 1.54 -14.93 5.47
N LEU A 189 1.86 -13.67 5.14
CA LEU A 189 2.24 -12.71 6.17
C LEU A 189 1.02 -12.33 7.02
N VAL A 190 1.22 -12.33 8.33
CA VAL A 190 0.26 -11.80 9.30
C VAL A 190 0.78 -10.47 9.81
N ILE A 191 0.12 -9.40 9.43
CA ILE A 191 0.51 -8.01 9.67
C ILE A 191 -0.39 -7.44 10.76
N VAL A 192 0.20 -6.81 11.76
CA VAL A 192 -0.56 -6.12 12.83
C VAL A 192 -0.07 -4.68 12.93
N ILE A 193 -1.01 -3.73 12.84
CA ILE A 193 -0.77 -2.32 13.13
C ILE A 193 -1.54 -1.95 14.39
N ALA A 194 -0.84 -1.48 15.43
CA ALA A 194 -1.41 -1.17 16.72
C ALA A 194 -1.15 0.29 17.10
N ILE A 195 -2.19 1.10 17.04
CA ILE A 195 -2.19 2.54 17.32
C ILE A 195 -2.51 2.77 18.80
N GLY A 196 -1.64 3.50 19.50
CA GLY A 196 -1.79 3.77 20.92
C GLY A 196 -1.55 2.50 21.79
N LYS A 197 -2.49 2.21 22.72
CA LYS A 197 -2.39 1.02 23.57
C LYS A 197 -2.40 -0.26 22.74
N GLN A 198 -1.47 -1.18 23.03
CA GLN A 198 -1.37 -2.46 22.36
C GLN A 198 -2.55 -3.39 22.73
N PRO A 199 -3.00 -4.28 21.83
CA PRO A 199 -3.90 -5.36 22.18
C PRO A 199 -3.20 -6.35 23.14
N LYS A 200 -3.99 -7.14 23.85
CA LYS A 200 -3.45 -8.15 24.80
C LYS A 200 -2.57 -9.17 24.10
N HIS A 201 -2.91 -9.53 22.89
CA HIS A 201 -2.17 -10.48 22.06
C HIS A 201 -1.89 -9.88 20.68
N ILE A 202 -0.67 -10.06 20.20
CA ILE A 202 -0.29 -9.76 18.83
C ILE A 202 -0.44 -11.05 18.02
N ARG A 203 -1.31 -11.03 17.03
CA ARG A 203 -1.50 -12.18 16.14
C ARG A 203 -0.20 -12.52 15.41
N SER A 204 0.17 -13.78 15.39
CA SER A 204 1.38 -14.27 14.72
C SER A 204 1.08 -15.29 13.62
N THR A 205 -0.12 -15.84 13.62
CA THR A 205 -0.58 -16.85 12.66
C THR A 205 -2.03 -16.57 12.27
N TYR A 206 -2.44 -17.06 11.11
CA TYR A 206 -3.81 -17.01 10.61
C TYR A 206 -4.19 -18.37 10.03
N ALA A 207 -5.45 -18.76 10.16
CA ALA A 207 -5.97 -20.01 9.59
C ALA A 207 -6.35 -19.75 8.11
N TRP A 208 -5.48 -20.13 7.21
CA TRP A 208 -5.63 -19.82 5.78
C TRP A 208 -6.70 -20.64 5.06
N ASN A 209 -7.07 -21.82 5.59
CA ASN A 209 -8.17 -22.66 5.12
C ASN A 209 -8.19 -22.91 3.59
N GLY A 210 -7.02 -23.02 2.98
CA GLY A 210 -6.89 -23.24 1.53
C GLY A 210 -6.64 -21.98 0.70
N LEU A 211 -6.51 -20.80 1.34
CA LEU A 211 -6.10 -19.54 0.71
C LEU A 211 -4.60 -19.51 0.44
#